data_f6fd8bf4f8592891ee1e4762755044a1
#
_entry.id   f6fd8bf4f8592891ee1e4762755044a1
#
_cell.length_a   1.000
_cell.length_b   1.000
_cell.length_c   1.000
_cell.angle_alpha   90.00
_cell.angle_beta   90.00
_cell.angle_gamma   90.00
#
_symmetry.space_group_name_H-M   'P 1'
#
loop_
_entity.id
_entity.type
_entity.pdbx_description
1 polymer ?
#
loop_
_entity_poly.entity_id
_entity_poly.type
_entity_poly.pdbx_seq_one_letter_code
_entity_poly.pdbx_strand_id
1 'polypeptide(L)'
;MSYNFNEIEKKWQEYWDENETFKTDVWDFSKPKYYTLDMFPYPSGQGLHVGHVEGYTASDIITRMKRMQGYNVLHPMGWDAFGLPAEQYAIKTGNHPNGFTEKNIATYKHQLKILGLSFDWSKEISTCDPNFYKWTQWIFKQLYNDGLAKLVEMPVNWCEGLGCVLSNDEVINGKSERGGFPVVRKNMKQWVMDIPKYAEILLSGLDEINWPESTKEIQRNWIGKSVGAEVRFKVANTDKEFTVFTTRADTLFGATYCVLSPEHELVDEITTPEQKDAVKEYKAQAAAKS
;
A
#
# COMPACT_ATOMS: atom_id res chain seq x y z
N MET A 1 3.06 44.72 27.76
CA MET A 1 1.89 44.01 27.21
C MET A 1 2.29 42.56 27.03
N SER A 2 1.59 41.64 27.66
CA SER A 2 1.83 40.21 27.39
C SER A 2 1.19 39.85 26.02
N TYR A 3 1.91 39.14 25.22
CA TYR A 3 1.40 38.60 23.94
C TYR A 3 0.31 37.55 24.24
N ASN A 4 -0.96 37.88 23.92
CA ASN A 4 -2.08 36.97 24.13
C ASN A 4 -2.30 36.12 22.87
N PHE A 5 -1.58 35.02 22.76
CA PHE A 5 -1.63 34.15 21.60
C PHE A 5 -3.04 33.56 21.36
N ASN A 6 -3.78 33.23 22.41
CA ASN A 6 -5.12 32.64 22.26
C ASN A 6 -6.11 33.56 21.53
N GLU A 7 -6.09 34.85 21.82
CA GLU A 7 -6.95 35.82 21.14
C GLU A 7 -6.48 36.11 19.72
N ILE A 8 -5.16 36.20 19.52
CA ILE A 8 -4.58 36.52 18.22
C ILE A 8 -4.76 35.35 17.23
N GLU A 9 -4.49 34.15 17.68
CA GLU A 9 -4.64 32.95 16.83
C GLU A 9 -6.10 32.75 16.47
N LYS A 10 -7.03 32.81 17.41
CA LYS A 10 -8.46 32.68 17.16
C LYS A 10 -8.95 33.71 16.13
N LYS A 11 -8.57 35.00 16.32
CA LYS A 11 -8.93 36.08 15.39
C LYS A 11 -8.49 35.78 13.98
N TRP A 12 -7.25 35.28 13.79
CA TRP A 12 -6.73 35.04 12.46
C TRP A 12 -7.30 33.73 11.81
N GLN A 13 -7.57 32.73 12.61
CA GLN A 13 -8.22 31.49 12.12
C GLN A 13 -9.64 31.80 11.63
N GLU A 14 -10.42 32.59 12.39
CA GLU A 14 -11.74 33.07 11.98
C GLU A 14 -11.66 33.90 10.69
N TYR A 15 -10.72 34.83 10.62
CA TYR A 15 -10.51 35.64 9.42
C TYR A 15 -10.19 34.80 8.18
N TRP A 16 -9.32 33.78 8.31
CA TRP A 16 -8.95 32.92 7.20
C TRP A 16 -10.13 32.06 6.72
N ASP A 17 -10.96 31.58 7.62
CA ASP A 17 -12.15 30.81 7.28
C ASP A 17 -13.21 31.68 6.58
N GLU A 18 -13.52 32.86 7.13
CA GLU A 18 -14.52 33.77 6.57
C GLU A 18 -14.15 34.33 5.19
N ASN A 19 -12.86 34.57 4.97
CA ASN A 19 -12.35 35.14 3.70
C ASN A 19 -11.82 34.08 2.73
N GLU A 20 -11.93 32.80 3.03
CA GLU A 20 -11.37 31.71 2.23
C GLU A 20 -9.91 32.01 1.80
N THR A 21 -9.09 32.55 2.74
CA THR A 21 -7.78 33.15 2.44
C THR A 21 -6.82 32.24 1.67
N PHE A 22 -6.93 30.93 1.86
CA PHE A 22 -6.05 29.94 1.25
C PHE A 22 -6.66 29.24 0.04
N LYS A 23 -7.85 29.68 -0.38
CA LYS A 23 -8.51 29.16 -1.59
C LYS A 23 -7.70 29.47 -2.85
N THR A 24 -7.57 28.48 -3.70
CA THR A 24 -6.75 28.53 -4.91
C THR A 24 -7.64 28.46 -6.13
N ASP A 25 -7.51 29.44 -7.03
CA ASP A 25 -8.06 29.34 -8.37
C ASP A 25 -7.09 28.52 -9.25
N VAL A 26 -7.41 27.24 -9.46
CA VAL A 26 -6.57 26.32 -10.24
C VAL A 26 -6.50 26.71 -11.73
N TRP A 27 -7.37 27.61 -12.20
CA TRP A 27 -7.43 28.10 -13.57
C TRP A 27 -6.74 29.45 -13.76
N ASP A 28 -6.25 30.08 -12.69
CA ASP A 28 -5.42 31.28 -12.77
C ASP A 28 -4.01 30.90 -13.25
N PHE A 29 -3.72 31.20 -14.53
CA PHE A 29 -2.42 30.98 -15.18
C PHE A 29 -1.57 32.26 -15.19
N SER A 30 -2.00 33.34 -14.57
CA SER A 30 -1.24 34.59 -14.48
C SER A 30 -0.03 34.51 -13.57
N LYS A 31 -0.01 33.54 -12.67
CA LYS A 31 1.05 33.28 -11.68
C LYS A 31 1.67 31.89 -11.88
N PRO A 32 2.96 31.75 -11.56
CA PRO A 32 3.58 30.42 -11.56
C PRO A 32 2.88 29.51 -10.54
N LYS A 33 2.61 28.26 -10.94
CA LYS A 33 1.91 27.30 -10.11
C LYS A 33 2.87 26.58 -9.16
N TYR A 34 2.40 26.29 -7.97
CA TYR A 34 3.06 25.42 -7.01
C TYR A 34 2.04 24.50 -6.37
N TYR A 35 2.36 23.22 -6.30
CA TYR A 35 1.51 22.21 -5.71
C TYR A 35 2.21 21.59 -4.50
N THR A 36 1.64 21.75 -3.31
CA THR A 36 2.09 21.11 -2.09
C THR A 36 1.14 19.97 -1.77
N LEU A 37 1.66 18.77 -1.67
CA LEU A 37 0.88 17.57 -1.40
C LEU A 37 1.34 16.93 -0.10
N ASP A 38 0.41 16.81 0.84
CA ASP A 38 0.58 16.03 2.07
C ASP A 38 -0.05 14.65 1.93
N MET A 39 0.46 13.69 2.68
CA MET A 39 -0.19 12.40 2.84
C MET A 39 -1.47 12.58 3.65
N PHE A 40 -2.62 12.20 3.08
CA PHE A 40 -3.89 12.32 3.77
C PHE A 40 -3.91 11.46 5.04
N PRO A 41 -4.38 12.00 6.18
CA PRO A 41 -4.47 11.23 7.39
C PRO A 41 -5.57 10.16 7.27
N TYR A 42 -5.34 9.05 7.93
CA TYR A 42 -6.34 7.99 8.07
C TYR A 42 -7.17 8.25 9.33
N PRO A 43 -8.48 8.58 9.22
CA PRO A 43 -9.30 8.99 10.36
C PRO A 43 -9.76 7.79 11.21
N SER A 44 -8.84 6.92 11.61
CA SER A 44 -9.12 5.69 12.39
C SER A 44 -9.04 5.88 13.90
N GLY A 45 -8.49 7.00 14.36
CA GLY A 45 -8.26 7.31 15.77
C GLY A 45 -9.06 8.51 16.26
N GLN A 46 -8.84 8.88 17.52
CA GLN A 46 -9.54 10.01 18.17
C GLN A 46 -8.94 11.39 17.84
N GLY A 47 -7.99 11.47 16.90
CA GLY A 47 -7.36 12.72 16.48
C GLY A 47 -5.95 12.52 15.94
N LEU A 48 -5.31 13.66 15.63
CA LEU A 48 -3.94 13.73 15.12
C LEU A 48 -2.92 13.22 16.15
N HIS A 49 -1.85 12.64 15.68
CA HIS A 49 -0.65 12.35 16.48
C HIS A 49 0.51 13.27 16.06
N VAL A 50 1.61 13.27 16.82
CA VAL A 50 2.76 14.17 16.62
C VAL A 50 3.34 14.09 15.20
N GLY A 51 3.40 12.89 14.61
CA GLY A 51 3.89 12.72 13.25
C GLY A 51 3.08 13.46 12.17
N HIS A 52 1.76 13.62 12.36
CA HIS A 52 0.96 14.47 11.47
C HIS A 52 1.37 15.94 11.58
N VAL A 53 1.56 16.43 12.82
CA VAL A 53 1.93 17.83 13.08
C VAL A 53 3.30 18.16 12.47
N GLU A 54 4.27 17.27 12.61
CA GLU A 54 5.61 17.44 12.06
C GLU A 54 5.58 17.58 10.52
N GLY A 55 4.98 16.62 9.83
CA GLY A 55 4.92 16.61 8.36
C GLY A 55 4.14 17.80 7.80
N TYR A 56 2.94 18.05 8.32
CA TYR A 56 2.07 19.11 7.83
C TYR A 56 2.60 20.52 8.14
N THR A 57 3.34 20.70 9.23
CA THR A 57 3.99 21.97 9.52
C THR A 57 5.13 22.23 8.52
N ALA A 58 5.91 21.22 8.17
CA ALA A 58 7.00 21.37 7.22
C ALA A 58 6.49 21.79 5.84
N SER A 59 5.46 21.13 5.32
CA SER A 59 4.83 21.45 4.03
C SER A 59 4.13 22.83 4.07
N ASP A 60 3.51 23.19 5.18
CA ASP A 60 2.84 24.49 5.33
C ASP A 60 3.83 25.68 5.33
N ILE A 61 5.01 25.51 5.92
CA ILE A 61 6.08 26.51 5.85
C ILE A 61 6.45 26.80 4.38
N ILE A 62 6.67 25.77 3.59
CA ILE A 62 6.98 25.92 2.16
C ILE A 62 5.81 26.54 1.41
N THR A 63 4.60 26.11 1.70
CA THR A 63 3.37 26.62 1.09
C THR A 63 3.22 28.13 1.32
N ARG A 64 3.38 28.60 2.56
CA ARG A 64 3.33 30.03 2.91
C ARG A 64 4.44 30.80 2.24
N MET A 65 5.66 30.31 2.26
CA MET A 65 6.80 30.91 1.56
C MET A 65 6.50 31.10 0.07
N LYS A 66 5.98 30.08 -0.59
CA LYS A 66 5.64 30.14 -2.03
C LYS A 66 4.52 31.15 -2.32
N ARG A 67 3.48 31.25 -1.47
CA ARG A 67 2.46 32.28 -1.60
C ARG A 67 3.06 33.69 -1.45
N MET A 68 3.96 33.91 -0.50
CA MET A 68 4.67 35.18 -0.32
C MET A 68 5.56 35.53 -1.51
N GLN A 69 6.08 34.54 -2.22
CA GLN A 69 6.85 34.71 -3.46
C GLN A 69 5.97 34.94 -4.70
N GLY A 70 4.66 35.03 -4.54
CA GLY A 70 3.73 35.31 -5.64
C GLY A 70 3.25 34.11 -6.44
N TYR A 71 3.51 32.89 -5.98
CA TYR A 71 2.99 31.69 -6.63
C TYR A 71 1.48 31.50 -6.40
N ASN A 72 0.80 30.90 -7.36
CA ASN A 72 -0.53 30.33 -7.18
C ASN A 72 -0.37 28.91 -6.58
N VAL A 73 -0.62 28.79 -5.28
CA VAL A 73 -0.28 27.57 -4.53
C VAL A 73 -1.53 26.76 -4.20
N LEU A 74 -1.60 25.53 -4.69
CA LEU A 74 -2.59 24.54 -4.29
C LEU A 74 -2.02 23.68 -3.13
N HIS A 75 -2.65 23.77 -1.96
CA HIS A 75 -2.35 22.96 -0.77
C HIS A 75 -3.65 22.31 -0.30
N PRO A 76 -4.07 21.18 -0.88
CA PRO A 76 -5.31 20.51 -0.54
C PRO A 76 -5.17 19.65 0.70
N MET A 77 -6.29 19.28 1.30
CA MET A 77 -6.40 18.26 2.34
C MET A 77 -7.50 17.26 1.98
N GLY A 78 -7.36 16.05 2.46
CA GLY A 78 -8.34 14.99 2.28
C GLY A 78 -8.23 13.92 3.34
N TRP A 79 -9.07 12.90 3.21
CA TRP A 79 -9.20 11.82 4.18
C TRP A 79 -9.05 10.48 3.48
N ASP A 80 -8.05 9.71 3.90
CA ASP A 80 -7.94 8.29 3.52
C ASP A 80 -8.91 7.50 4.40
N ALA A 81 -10.15 7.33 3.93
CA ALA A 81 -11.28 7.03 4.78
C ALA A 81 -11.85 5.62 4.62
N PHE A 82 -11.28 4.79 3.75
CA PHE A 82 -11.57 3.36 3.68
C PHE A 82 -10.62 2.56 4.58
N GLY A 83 -11.04 1.36 4.95
CA GLY A 83 -10.11 0.37 5.47
C GLY A 83 -10.56 -0.39 6.71
N LEU A 84 -9.79 -1.40 7.04
CA LEU A 84 -10.05 -2.40 8.06
C LEU A 84 -10.31 -1.83 9.48
N PRO A 85 -9.62 -0.76 9.97
CA PRO A 85 -9.90 -0.23 11.30
C PRO A 85 -11.33 0.27 11.49
N ALA A 86 -11.90 0.96 10.49
CA ALA A 86 -13.28 1.43 10.55
C ALA A 86 -14.27 0.26 10.48
N GLU A 87 -13.98 -0.74 9.65
CA GLU A 87 -14.79 -1.97 9.53
C GLU A 87 -14.76 -2.80 10.80
N GLN A 88 -13.59 -2.99 11.41
CA GLN A 88 -13.46 -3.70 12.69
C GLN A 88 -14.16 -2.98 13.84
N TYR A 89 -14.11 -1.64 13.87
CA TYR A 89 -14.88 -0.87 14.83
C TYR A 89 -16.39 -1.10 14.63
N ALA A 90 -16.85 -1.08 13.39
CA ALA A 90 -18.25 -1.33 13.06
C ALA A 90 -18.72 -2.72 13.52
N ILE A 91 -17.91 -3.76 13.27
CA ILE A 91 -18.20 -5.13 13.73
C ILE A 91 -18.30 -5.21 15.25
N LYS A 92 -17.33 -4.60 15.96
CA LYS A 92 -17.29 -4.64 17.43
C LYS A 92 -18.43 -3.87 18.12
N THR A 93 -18.87 -2.78 17.51
CA THR A 93 -19.85 -1.86 18.15
C THR A 93 -21.26 -2.01 17.60
N GLY A 94 -21.43 -2.73 16.48
CA GLY A 94 -22.70 -2.82 15.76
C GLY A 94 -23.12 -1.51 15.07
N ASN A 95 -22.21 -0.54 14.95
CA ASN A 95 -22.47 0.73 14.31
C ASN A 95 -22.02 0.73 12.84
N HIS A 96 -22.69 1.51 11.99
CA HIS A 96 -22.26 1.67 10.61
C HIS A 96 -20.91 2.44 10.56
N PRO A 97 -19.91 1.99 9.76
CA PRO A 97 -18.58 2.60 9.73
C PRO A 97 -18.59 4.08 9.31
N ASN A 98 -19.55 4.50 8.47
CA ASN A 98 -19.66 5.86 7.98
C ASN A 98 -19.77 6.91 9.10
N GLY A 99 -20.66 6.70 10.06
CA GLY A 99 -20.86 7.66 11.16
C GLY A 99 -19.63 7.81 12.06
N PHE A 100 -18.88 6.72 12.26
CA PHE A 100 -17.60 6.76 12.97
C PHE A 100 -16.55 7.56 12.18
N THR A 101 -16.44 7.31 10.89
CA THR A 101 -15.51 7.99 9.99
C THR A 101 -15.80 9.48 9.92
N GLU A 102 -17.06 9.89 9.71
CA GLU A 102 -17.45 11.30 9.67
C GLU A 102 -17.13 12.04 10.97
N LYS A 103 -17.39 11.44 12.11
CA LYS A 103 -17.06 12.02 13.41
C LYS A 103 -15.54 12.22 13.57
N ASN A 104 -14.75 11.26 13.17
CA ASN A 104 -13.30 11.35 13.22
C ASN A 104 -12.79 12.43 12.26
N ILE A 105 -13.28 12.49 11.04
CA ILE A 105 -12.95 13.55 10.07
C ILE A 105 -13.22 14.93 10.66
N ALA A 106 -14.37 15.13 11.28
CA ALA A 106 -14.70 16.41 11.93
C ALA A 106 -13.70 16.77 13.03
N THR A 107 -13.27 15.79 13.84
CA THR A 107 -12.27 15.98 14.89
C THR A 107 -10.90 16.36 14.30
N TYR A 108 -10.43 15.60 13.29
CA TYR A 108 -9.16 15.86 12.62
C TYR A 108 -9.16 17.24 11.95
N LYS A 109 -10.22 17.58 11.23
CA LYS A 109 -10.37 18.90 10.60
C LYS A 109 -10.32 20.04 11.59
N HIS A 110 -11.01 19.89 12.73
CA HIS A 110 -10.96 20.86 13.81
C HIS A 110 -9.54 21.05 14.35
N GLN A 111 -8.82 19.97 14.61
CA GLN A 111 -7.44 20.02 15.09
C GLN A 111 -6.49 20.66 14.08
N LEU A 112 -6.61 20.33 12.78
CA LEU A 112 -5.82 20.97 11.72
C LEU A 112 -6.07 22.47 11.61
N LYS A 113 -7.32 22.92 11.84
CA LYS A 113 -7.66 24.33 11.87
C LYS A 113 -7.07 25.04 13.09
N ILE A 114 -7.08 24.41 14.27
CA ILE A 114 -6.43 24.96 15.48
C ILE A 114 -4.92 25.14 15.28
N LEU A 115 -4.26 24.23 14.55
CA LEU A 115 -2.84 24.37 14.20
C LEU A 115 -2.60 25.53 13.22
N GLY A 116 -3.64 26.09 12.64
CA GLY A 116 -3.55 27.25 11.74
C GLY A 116 -2.90 26.94 10.40
N LEU A 117 -2.96 25.69 9.94
CA LEU A 117 -2.38 25.26 8.66
C LEU A 117 -3.14 25.85 7.46
N SER A 118 -2.41 26.22 6.41
CA SER A 118 -2.93 26.97 5.27
C SER A 118 -3.49 26.06 4.16
N PHE A 119 -4.34 25.10 4.52
CA PHE A 119 -5.02 24.24 3.57
C PHE A 119 -6.13 24.96 2.81
N ASP A 120 -6.27 24.60 1.52
CA ASP A 120 -7.44 24.97 0.72
C ASP A 120 -8.61 24.02 1.00
N TRP A 121 -9.43 24.36 1.98
CA TRP A 121 -10.58 23.55 2.37
C TRP A 121 -11.66 23.43 1.28
N SER A 122 -11.63 24.30 0.24
CA SER A 122 -12.54 24.17 -0.91
C SER A 122 -12.20 22.96 -1.79
N LYS A 123 -11.02 22.37 -1.60
CA LYS A 123 -10.52 21.18 -2.30
C LYS A 123 -10.47 19.95 -1.40
N GLU A 124 -11.20 19.99 -0.27
CA GLU A 124 -11.32 18.84 0.62
C GLU A 124 -11.98 17.66 -0.09
N ILE A 125 -11.40 16.48 0.07
CA ILE A 125 -11.92 15.22 -0.48
C ILE A 125 -11.93 14.12 0.58
N SER A 126 -12.75 13.10 0.36
CA SER A 126 -12.72 11.86 1.13
C SER A 126 -12.72 10.67 0.18
N THR A 127 -11.81 9.73 0.38
CA THR A 127 -11.69 8.56 -0.51
C THR A 127 -12.93 7.65 -0.45
N CYS A 128 -13.73 7.71 0.63
CA CYS A 128 -14.98 6.98 0.76
C CYS A 128 -16.21 7.72 0.20
N ASP A 129 -16.04 8.93 -0.34
CA ASP A 129 -17.12 9.63 -1.03
C ASP A 129 -17.40 8.96 -2.39
N PRO A 130 -18.66 8.61 -2.73
CA PRO A 130 -19.01 8.05 -4.02
C PRO A 130 -18.57 8.90 -5.22
N ASN A 131 -18.53 10.22 -5.08
CA ASN A 131 -18.03 11.12 -6.11
C ASN A 131 -16.51 11.00 -6.33
N PHE A 132 -15.78 10.56 -5.33
CA PHE A 132 -14.36 10.27 -5.42
C PHE A 132 -14.11 8.85 -5.94
N TYR A 133 -14.60 7.81 -5.26
CA TYR A 133 -14.25 6.43 -5.57
C TYR A 133 -14.84 5.92 -6.90
N LYS A 134 -15.85 6.59 -7.47
CA LYS A 134 -16.33 6.26 -8.83
C LYS A 134 -15.19 6.28 -9.85
N TRP A 135 -14.19 7.15 -9.67
CA TRP A 135 -13.02 7.22 -10.54
C TRP A 135 -12.06 6.07 -10.32
N THR A 136 -11.87 5.63 -9.09
CA THR A 136 -11.14 4.39 -8.78
C THR A 136 -11.80 3.19 -9.44
N GLN A 137 -13.13 3.10 -9.38
CA GLN A 137 -13.89 2.06 -10.07
C GLN A 137 -13.77 2.15 -11.59
N TRP A 138 -13.75 3.37 -12.14
CA TRP A 138 -13.54 3.58 -13.57
C TRP A 138 -12.14 3.10 -14.00
N ILE A 139 -11.09 3.45 -13.25
CA ILE A 139 -9.72 2.98 -13.51
C ILE A 139 -9.66 1.45 -13.46
N PHE A 140 -10.27 0.83 -12.45
CA PHE A 140 -10.34 -0.63 -12.36
C PHE A 140 -10.99 -1.24 -13.61
N LYS A 141 -12.08 -0.65 -14.11
CA LYS A 141 -12.72 -1.11 -15.37
C LYS A 141 -11.79 -1.02 -16.57
N GLN A 142 -10.97 0.04 -16.68
CA GLN A 142 -9.99 0.14 -17.77
C GLN A 142 -8.96 -0.99 -17.64
N LEU A 143 -8.39 -1.18 -16.44
CA LEU A 143 -7.43 -2.26 -16.19
C LEU A 143 -8.01 -3.65 -16.50
N TYR A 144 -9.28 -3.87 -16.18
CA TYR A 144 -9.97 -5.11 -16.52
C TYR A 144 -10.14 -5.29 -18.03
N ASN A 145 -10.57 -4.25 -18.73
CA ASN A 145 -10.76 -4.27 -20.20
C ASN A 145 -9.43 -4.51 -20.93
N ASP A 146 -8.33 -4.00 -20.41
CA ASP A 146 -6.97 -4.18 -20.96
C ASP A 146 -6.34 -5.52 -20.53
N GLY A 147 -7.08 -6.36 -19.80
CA GLY A 147 -6.61 -7.67 -19.33
C GLY A 147 -5.53 -7.61 -18.25
N LEU A 148 -5.39 -6.43 -17.60
CA LEU A 148 -4.43 -6.22 -16.50
C LEU A 148 -5.01 -6.57 -15.14
N ALA A 149 -6.32 -6.45 -14.94
CA ALA A 149 -7.01 -6.94 -13.76
C ALA A 149 -7.65 -8.29 -14.06
N LYS A 150 -7.33 -9.31 -13.27
CA LYS A 150 -7.75 -10.71 -13.49
C LYS A 150 -8.29 -11.31 -12.20
N LEU A 151 -9.32 -12.14 -12.33
CA LEU A 151 -9.79 -12.97 -11.21
C LEU A 151 -9.13 -14.33 -11.29
N VAL A 152 -8.28 -14.65 -10.33
CA VAL A 152 -7.52 -15.91 -10.27
C VAL A 152 -7.72 -16.62 -8.95
N GLU A 153 -7.60 -17.94 -8.96
CA GLU A 153 -7.55 -18.73 -7.74
C GLU A 153 -6.09 -18.86 -7.29
N MET A 154 -5.81 -18.42 -6.06
CA MET A 154 -4.44 -18.43 -5.53
C MET A 154 -4.44 -18.65 -4.00
N PRO A 155 -3.34 -19.16 -3.44
CA PRO A 155 -3.21 -19.27 -1.99
C PRO A 155 -3.05 -17.90 -1.35
N VAL A 156 -3.90 -17.61 -0.36
CA VAL A 156 -3.91 -16.37 0.41
C VAL A 156 -3.79 -16.64 1.91
N ASN A 157 -3.37 -15.65 2.66
CA ASN A 157 -3.33 -15.72 4.12
C ASN A 157 -4.73 -15.39 4.67
N TRP A 158 -5.53 -16.38 4.97
CA TRP A 158 -6.87 -16.21 5.52
C TRP A 158 -6.85 -16.15 7.05
N CYS A 159 -7.47 -15.13 7.60
CA CYS A 159 -7.65 -14.96 9.03
C CYS A 159 -9.15 -15.04 9.39
N GLU A 160 -9.57 -16.16 9.97
CA GLU A 160 -10.97 -16.36 10.37
C GLU A 160 -11.40 -15.36 11.44
N GLY A 161 -10.52 -15.07 12.41
CA GLY A 161 -10.82 -14.14 13.51
C GLY A 161 -11.02 -12.69 13.09
N LEU A 162 -10.47 -12.29 11.93
CA LEU A 162 -10.70 -10.96 11.32
C LEU A 162 -11.68 -11.01 10.16
N GLY A 163 -11.99 -12.21 9.63
CA GLY A 163 -12.86 -12.40 8.48
C GLY A 163 -12.30 -11.84 7.16
N CYS A 164 -10.97 -11.77 7.03
CA CYS A 164 -10.33 -11.17 5.86
C CYS A 164 -9.02 -11.86 5.44
N VAL A 165 -8.59 -11.55 4.23
CA VAL A 165 -7.27 -11.90 3.70
C VAL A 165 -6.26 -10.87 4.17
N LEU A 166 -5.07 -11.35 4.58
CA LEU A 166 -3.96 -10.53 5.06
C LEU A 166 -2.79 -10.57 4.08
N SER A 167 -2.06 -9.46 3.99
CA SER A 167 -0.75 -9.41 3.32
C SER A 167 0.29 -10.23 4.09
N ASN A 168 1.42 -10.54 3.47
CA ASN A 168 2.49 -11.27 4.16
C ASN A 168 3.03 -10.46 5.36
N ASP A 169 3.10 -9.14 5.25
CA ASP A 169 3.62 -8.25 6.29
C ASP A 169 2.70 -8.18 7.53
N GLU A 170 1.42 -8.49 7.36
CA GLU A 170 0.43 -8.54 8.46
C GLU A 170 0.40 -9.89 9.18
N VAL A 171 1.25 -10.84 8.78
CA VAL A 171 1.34 -12.17 9.40
C VAL A 171 2.67 -12.33 10.13
N ILE A 172 2.61 -12.41 11.45
CA ILE A 172 3.78 -12.57 12.33
C ILE A 172 3.68 -13.91 13.06
N ASN A 173 4.62 -14.81 12.81
CA ASN A 173 4.65 -16.14 13.44
C ASN A 173 3.32 -16.93 13.27
N GLY A 174 2.73 -16.89 12.07
CA GLY A 174 1.47 -17.58 11.75
C GLY A 174 0.22 -16.97 12.39
N LYS A 175 0.32 -15.74 12.90
CA LYS A 175 -0.79 -15.00 13.49
C LYS A 175 -0.92 -13.62 12.86
N SER A 176 -2.15 -13.08 12.88
CA SER A 176 -2.39 -11.70 12.46
C SER A 176 -1.71 -10.72 13.40
N GLU A 177 -1.06 -9.70 12.87
CA GLU A 177 -0.50 -8.58 13.66
C GLU A 177 -1.58 -7.94 14.54
N ARG A 178 -2.77 -7.75 13.98
CA ARG A 178 -3.94 -7.25 14.71
C ARG A 178 -4.69 -8.39 15.35
N GLY A 179 -4.81 -8.39 16.66
CA GLY A 179 -5.62 -9.31 17.44
C GLY A 179 -4.97 -10.67 17.69
N GLY A 180 -3.83 -11.00 17.07
CA GLY A 180 -3.09 -12.25 17.32
C GLY A 180 -3.84 -13.53 16.94
N PHE A 181 -4.76 -13.46 15.96
CA PHE A 181 -5.55 -14.60 15.51
C PHE A 181 -4.75 -15.54 14.61
N PRO A 182 -5.02 -16.85 14.63
CA PRO A 182 -4.39 -17.80 13.72
C PRO A 182 -4.66 -17.44 12.25
N VAL A 183 -3.63 -17.57 11.41
CA VAL A 183 -3.71 -17.38 9.96
C VAL A 183 -3.41 -18.70 9.27
N VAL A 184 -4.20 -19.02 8.25
CA VAL A 184 -4.04 -20.25 7.46
C VAL A 184 -3.91 -19.92 5.97
N ARG A 185 -3.12 -20.72 5.26
CA ARG A 185 -3.06 -20.64 3.79
C ARG A 185 -4.29 -21.32 3.20
N LYS A 186 -5.02 -20.61 2.36
CA LYS A 186 -6.26 -21.10 1.74
C LYS A 186 -6.35 -20.62 0.29
N ASN A 187 -6.70 -21.51 -0.62
CA ASN A 187 -6.98 -21.11 -2.01
C ASN A 187 -8.31 -20.36 -2.07
N MET A 188 -8.28 -19.17 -2.62
CA MET A 188 -9.44 -18.31 -2.80
C MET A 188 -9.35 -17.54 -4.13
N LYS A 189 -10.51 -17.27 -4.73
CA LYS A 189 -10.56 -16.37 -5.88
C LYS A 189 -10.26 -14.94 -5.43
N GLN A 190 -9.26 -14.34 -6.07
CA GLN A 190 -8.79 -12.98 -5.78
C GLN A 190 -8.67 -12.17 -7.07
N TRP A 191 -8.97 -10.89 -6.98
CA TRP A 191 -8.59 -9.94 -8.00
C TRP A 191 -7.08 -9.68 -7.88
N VAL A 192 -6.37 -9.80 -9.00
CA VAL A 192 -4.95 -9.47 -9.09
C VAL A 192 -4.71 -8.49 -10.22
N MET A 193 -3.74 -7.60 -10.01
CA MET A 193 -3.22 -6.71 -11.05
C MET A 193 -1.95 -7.32 -11.62
N ASP A 194 -1.84 -7.38 -12.94
CA ASP A 194 -0.68 -7.94 -13.64
C ASP A 194 0.49 -6.94 -13.66
N ILE A 195 0.95 -6.55 -12.48
CA ILE A 195 2.06 -5.62 -12.28
C ILE A 195 3.36 -6.12 -12.93
N PRO A 196 3.70 -7.42 -12.90
CA PRO A 196 4.94 -7.93 -13.52
C PRO A 196 5.07 -7.60 -15.00
N LYS A 197 3.96 -7.40 -15.71
CA LYS A 197 3.96 -6.99 -17.12
C LYS A 197 4.69 -5.67 -17.36
N TYR A 198 4.77 -4.82 -16.33
CA TYR A 198 5.40 -3.50 -16.39
C TYR A 198 6.80 -3.46 -15.78
N ALA A 199 7.34 -4.58 -15.31
CA ALA A 199 8.62 -4.61 -14.60
C ALA A 199 9.76 -3.99 -15.41
N GLU A 200 9.88 -4.31 -16.72
CA GLU A 200 10.91 -3.75 -17.60
C GLU A 200 10.75 -2.24 -17.83
N ILE A 201 9.51 -1.78 -18.02
CA ILE A 201 9.20 -0.37 -18.23
C ILE A 201 9.48 0.44 -16.97
N LEU A 202 9.11 -0.10 -15.79
CA LEU A 202 9.42 0.52 -14.50
C LEU A 202 10.92 0.61 -14.26
N LEU A 203 11.66 -0.45 -14.60
CA LEU A 203 13.10 -0.50 -14.43
C LEU A 203 13.82 0.52 -15.32
N SER A 204 13.49 0.57 -16.62
CA SER A 204 14.08 1.52 -17.56
C SER A 204 13.69 2.99 -17.24
N GLY A 205 12.46 3.21 -16.79
CA GLY A 205 11.97 4.54 -16.41
C GLY A 205 12.73 5.17 -15.22
N LEU A 206 13.41 4.39 -14.39
CA LEU A 206 14.25 4.91 -13.31
C LEU A 206 15.42 5.76 -13.82
N ASP A 207 15.88 5.53 -15.05
CA ASP A 207 16.99 6.28 -15.63
C ASP A 207 16.56 7.67 -16.13
N GLU A 208 15.26 7.88 -16.35
CA GLU A 208 14.68 9.11 -16.86
C GLU A 208 14.26 10.10 -15.76
N ILE A 209 14.09 9.63 -14.52
CA ILE A 209 13.58 10.45 -13.41
C ILE A 209 14.70 11.05 -12.56
N ASN A 210 14.46 12.29 -12.08
CA ASN A 210 15.39 12.98 -11.19
C ASN A 210 15.11 12.65 -9.72
N TRP A 211 15.39 11.39 -9.36
CA TRP A 211 15.28 10.89 -7.99
C TRP A 211 16.65 10.62 -7.36
N PRO A 212 16.76 10.61 -6.02
CA PRO A 212 18.00 10.18 -5.35
C PRO A 212 18.40 8.77 -5.77
N GLU A 213 19.70 8.55 -6.01
CA GLU A 213 20.19 7.25 -6.49
C GLU A 213 19.88 6.11 -5.50
N SER A 214 19.95 6.39 -4.19
CA SER A 214 19.57 5.41 -3.16
C SER A 214 18.13 4.90 -3.33
N THR A 215 17.20 5.78 -3.70
CA THR A 215 15.81 5.40 -3.96
C THR A 215 15.68 4.56 -5.23
N LYS A 216 16.43 4.92 -6.29
CA LYS A 216 16.44 4.13 -7.54
C LYS A 216 17.01 2.73 -7.31
N GLU A 217 18.09 2.62 -6.53
CA GLU A 217 18.68 1.32 -6.19
C GLU A 217 17.72 0.42 -5.39
N ILE A 218 16.99 0.98 -4.43
CA ILE A 218 15.97 0.22 -3.70
C ILE A 218 14.93 -0.34 -4.66
N GLN A 219 14.48 0.45 -5.64
CA GLN A 219 13.49 0.01 -6.62
C GLN A 219 14.05 -1.00 -7.63
N ARG A 220 15.29 -0.82 -8.11
CA ARG A 220 15.98 -1.81 -8.95
C ARG A 220 16.09 -3.15 -8.25
N ASN A 221 16.49 -3.14 -6.99
CA ASN A 221 16.62 -4.35 -6.18
C ASN A 221 15.25 -5.00 -5.89
N TRP A 222 14.21 -4.21 -5.70
CA TRP A 222 12.84 -4.71 -5.53
C TRP A 222 12.32 -5.42 -6.79
N ILE A 223 12.52 -4.81 -7.97
CA ILE A 223 12.16 -5.43 -9.26
C ILE A 223 12.99 -6.70 -9.48
N GLY A 224 14.26 -6.68 -9.11
CA GLY A 224 15.12 -7.85 -9.04
C GLY A 224 15.33 -8.53 -10.39
N LYS A 225 15.52 -7.77 -11.48
CA LYS A 225 15.81 -8.35 -12.78
C LYS A 225 17.03 -9.24 -12.70
N SER A 226 16.88 -10.51 -13.05
CA SER A 226 17.98 -11.44 -13.15
C SER A 226 18.04 -12.08 -14.54
N VAL A 227 19.26 -12.39 -15.00
CA VAL A 227 19.51 -13.06 -16.27
C VAL A 227 20.16 -14.40 -15.99
N GLY A 228 19.63 -15.44 -16.61
CA GLY A 228 20.11 -16.81 -16.38
C GLY A 228 19.62 -17.76 -17.46
N ALA A 229 19.71 -19.05 -17.15
CA ALA A 229 19.28 -20.12 -18.04
C ALA A 229 18.25 -21.03 -17.35
N GLU A 230 17.30 -21.50 -18.14
CA GLU A 230 16.43 -22.61 -17.75
C GLU A 230 17.12 -23.92 -18.06
N VAL A 231 17.18 -24.80 -17.06
CA VAL A 231 17.79 -26.12 -17.17
C VAL A 231 16.74 -27.17 -16.86
N ARG A 232 16.55 -28.10 -17.79
CA ARG A 232 15.63 -29.23 -17.62
C ARG A 232 16.35 -30.44 -17.08
N PHE A 233 15.82 -30.99 -15.98
CA PHE A 233 16.27 -32.25 -15.41
C PHE A 233 15.25 -33.32 -15.65
N LYS A 234 15.72 -34.51 -16.09
CA LYS A 234 14.90 -35.71 -16.22
C LYS A 234 14.92 -36.49 -14.91
N VAL A 235 13.76 -36.96 -14.49
CA VAL A 235 13.65 -37.84 -13.33
C VAL A 235 13.97 -39.25 -13.76
N ALA A 236 15.00 -39.85 -13.14
CA ALA A 236 15.46 -41.22 -13.52
C ALA A 236 14.32 -42.24 -13.41
N ASN A 237 14.27 -43.16 -14.36
CA ASN A 237 13.27 -44.24 -14.46
C ASN A 237 11.81 -43.76 -14.61
N THR A 238 11.60 -42.54 -15.09
CA THR A 238 10.27 -41.99 -15.40
C THR A 238 10.32 -41.17 -16.69
N ASP A 239 9.16 -40.83 -17.25
CA ASP A 239 9.04 -39.89 -18.36
C ASP A 239 8.90 -38.44 -17.90
N LYS A 240 9.11 -38.16 -16.61
CA LYS A 240 8.92 -36.87 -16.03
C LYS A 240 10.17 -36.03 -16.05
N GLU A 241 9.97 -34.73 -16.19
CA GLU A 241 11.03 -33.72 -16.10
C GLU A 241 10.56 -32.51 -15.31
N PHE A 242 11.49 -31.74 -14.78
CA PHE A 242 11.26 -30.45 -14.18
C PHE A 242 12.30 -29.45 -14.63
N THR A 243 11.92 -28.19 -14.66
CA THR A 243 12.77 -27.09 -15.09
C THR A 243 13.18 -26.24 -13.87
N VAL A 244 14.46 -25.91 -13.81
CA VAL A 244 15.01 -24.96 -12.84
C VAL A 244 15.59 -23.76 -13.55
N PHE A 245 15.48 -22.57 -12.94
CA PHE A 245 16.16 -21.38 -13.39
C PHE A 245 17.44 -21.18 -12.56
N THR A 246 18.55 -20.85 -13.24
CA THR A 246 19.80 -20.54 -12.56
C THR A 246 20.51 -19.35 -13.21
N THR A 247 21.07 -18.47 -12.40
CA THR A 247 21.95 -17.38 -12.86
C THR A 247 23.40 -17.87 -13.05
N ARG A 248 23.71 -19.10 -12.63
CA ARG A 248 25.05 -19.68 -12.65
C ARG A 248 25.04 -21.05 -13.32
N ALA A 249 24.58 -21.06 -14.58
CA ALA A 249 24.59 -22.30 -15.38
C ALA A 249 26.00 -22.92 -15.56
N ASP A 250 27.03 -22.10 -15.48
CA ASP A 250 28.44 -22.50 -15.49
C ASP A 250 28.84 -23.44 -14.33
N THR A 251 28.12 -23.37 -13.20
CA THR A 251 28.40 -24.22 -12.03
C THR A 251 27.66 -25.56 -12.05
N LEU A 252 26.85 -25.81 -13.06
CA LEU A 252 25.99 -26.99 -13.13
C LEU A 252 26.77 -28.33 -13.10
N PHE A 253 27.97 -28.34 -13.63
CA PHE A 253 28.83 -29.52 -13.63
C PHE A 253 29.31 -29.95 -12.23
N GLY A 254 29.19 -29.07 -11.25
CA GLY A 254 29.49 -29.34 -9.83
C GLY A 254 28.27 -29.74 -9.01
N ALA A 255 27.07 -29.78 -9.62
CA ALA A 255 25.84 -30.11 -8.90
C ALA A 255 25.82 -31.59 -8.51
N THR A 256 25.67 -31.91 -7.26
CA THR A 256 25.65 -33.28 -6.69
C THR A 256 24.25 -33.69 -6.21
N TYR A 257 23.34 -32.76 -6.08
CA TYR A 257 21.93 -32.98 -5.71
C TYR A 257 21.04 -31.87 -6.26
N CYS A 258 19.74 -32.15 -6.33
CA CYS A 258 18.70 -31.18 -6.69
C CYS A 258 17.56 -31.25 -5.66
N VAL A 259 17.03 -30.08 -5.29
CA VAL A 259 15.96 -29.98 -4.29
C VAL A 259 14.71 -29.42 -4.94
N LEU A 260 13.57 -30.06 -4.71
CA LEU A 260 12.25 -29.53 -5.04
C LEU A 260 11.62 -28.92 -3.80
N SER A 261 10.82 -27.86 -3.97
CA SER A 261 10.01 -27.34 -2.87
C SER A 261 8.99 -28.40 -2.41
N PRO A 262 8.63 -28.44 -1.11
CA PRO A 262 7.65 -29.40 -0.61
C PRO A 262 6.29 -29.32 -1.30
N GLU A 263 5.93 -28.16 -1.83
CA GLU A 263 4.66 -27.90 -2.52
C GLU A 263 4.68 -28.25 -4.00
N HIS A 264 5.84 -28.60 -4.57
CA HIS A 264 5.97 -28.91 -5.99
C HIS A 264 5.14 -30.15 -6.33
N GLU A 265 4.35 -30.08 -7.40
CA GLU A 265 3.42 -31.15 -7.82
C GLU A 265 4.08 -32.52 -8.01
N LEU A 266 5.32 -32.55 -8.49
CA LEU A 266 6.06 -33.80 -8.68
C LEU A 266 6.49 -34.50 -7.38
N VAL A 267 6.51 -33.83 -6.23
CA VAL A 267 7.01 -34.39 -4.97
C VAL A 267 6.27 -35.66 -4.61
N ASP A 268 4.93 -35.64 -4.64
CA ASP A 268 4.13 -36.79 -4.28
C ASP A 268 4.23 -37.92 -5.31
N GLU A 269 4.53 -37.62 -6.58
CA GLU A 269 4.62 -38.57 -7.67
C GLU A 269 5.96 -39.32 -7.71
N ILE A 270 7.06 -38.60 -7.39
CA ILE A 270 8.42 -39.18 -7.43
C ILE A 270 8.89 -39.74 -6.07
N THR A 271 8.11 -39.48 -5.00
CA THR A 271 8.43 -40.01 -3.67
C THR A 271 8.31 -41.52 -3.65
N THR A 272 9.41 -42.19 -3.30
CA THR A 272 9.42 -43.66 -3.18
C THR A 272 8.53 -44.11 -2.00
N PRO A 273 8.01 -45.38 -2.06
CA PRO A 273 7.15 -45.90 -0.99
C PRO A 273 7.77 -45.78 0.41
N GLU A 274 9.09 -46.00 0.51
CA GLU A 274 9.83 -45.96 1.79
C GLU A 274 9.94 -44.56 2.39
N GLN A 275 9.84 -43.51 1.54
CA GLN A 275 9.99 -42.12 1.96
C GLN A 275 8.66 -41.38 2.15
N LYS A 276 7.52 -42.04 1.85
CA LYS A 276 6.21 -41.36 1.87
C LYS A 276 5.87 -40.73 3.21
N ASP A 277 6.11 -41.42 4.31
CA ASP A 277 5.77 -40.91 5.63
C ASP A 277 6.68 -39.72 6.03
N ALA A 278 7.98 -39.84 5.76
CA ALA A 278 8.95 -38.79 6.04
C ALA A 278 8.67 -37.51 5.21
N VAL A 279 8.34 -37.65 3.93
CA VAL A 279 7.98 -36.53 3.05
C VAL A 279 6.68 -35.86 3.52
N LYS A 280 5.67 -36.65 3.90
CA LYS A 280 4.40 -36.16 4.41
C LYS A 280 4.58 -35.35 5.71
N GLU A 281 5.39 -35.86 6.63
CA GLU A 281 5.72 -35.17 7.86
C GLU A 281 6.46 -33.85 7.58
N TYR A 282 7.46 -33.88 6.70
CA TYR A 282 8.21 -32.67 6.30
C TYR A 282 7.34 -31.62 5.62
N LYS A 283 6.42 -32.03 4.72
CA LYS A 283 5.45 -31.12 4.09
C LYS A 283 4.60 -30.41 5.14
N ALA A 284 4.14 -31.12 6.17
CA ALA A 284 3.37 -30.54 7.26
C ALA A 284 4.21 -29.55 8.11
N GLN A 285 5.48 -29.89 8.39
CA GLN A 285 6.40 -29.02 9.11
C GLN A 285 6.74 -27.76 8.28
N ALA A 286 6.98 -27.91 6.96
CA ALA A 286 7.30 -26.82 6.06
C ALA A 286 6.11 -25.84 5.92
N ALA A 287 4.90 -26.37 5.80
CA ALA A 287 3.68 -25.54 5.76
C ALA A 287 3.42 -24.71 7.02
N ALA A 288 3.99 -25.14 8.17
CA ALA A 288 3.92 -24.39 9.42
C ALA A 288 5.05 -23.34 9.58
N LYS A 289 6.07 -23.39 8.72
CA LYS A 289 7.17 -22.41 8.66
C LYS A 289 6.81 -21.38 7.59
N SER A 290 6.22 -20.28 7.99
CA SER A 290 5.96 -19.13 7.08
C SER A 290 7.13 -18.15 7.08
#